data_c594f1e6cfffe85e144208cd992562f0
#
_entry.id   c594f1e6cfffe85e144208cd992562f0
#
_cell.length_a   1.000
_cell.length_b   1.000
_cell.length_c   1.000
_cell.angle_alpha   90.00
_cell.angle_beta   90.00
_cell.angle_gamma   90.00
#
_symmetry.space_group_name_H-M   'P 1'
#
loop_
_entity.id
_entity.type
_entity.pdbx_description
1 polymer ?
#
loop_
_entity_poly.entity_id
_entity_poly.type
_entity_poly.pdbx_seq_one_letter_code
_entity_poly.pdbx_strand_id
1 'polypeptide(L)'
;MKQLFAALLLWLPLYAHAALNVFACEPEWAALAREIGGGDVKVYSATTAMQDPHRIEARPSLIAQTRRADLVVCTGAELEVGWLPLLLRESGNAEVQPGRPG
;
A
#
# COMPACT_ATOMS: atom_id res chain seq x y z
N MET A 1 -10.91 48.90 0.34
CA MET A 1 -11.14 48.09 1.53
C MET A 1 -11.89 46.79 1.29
N LYS A 2 -12.84 46.77 0.36
CA LYS A 2 -13.58 45.52 0.02
C LYS A 2 -12.76 44.48 -0.75
N GLN A 3 -11.63 44.85 -1.34
CA GLN A 3 -10.77 43.94 -2.10
C GLN A 3 -9.78 43.15 -1.25
N LEU A 4 -9.55 43.54 0.02
CA LEU A 4 -8.64 42.83 0.95
C LEU A 4 -9.26 41.59 1.56
N PHE A 5 -10.59 41.50 1.66
CA PHE A 5 -11.28 40.33 2.17
C PHE A 5 -11.33 39.15 1.18
N ALA A 6 -11.37 39.42 -0.12
CA ALA A 6 -11.38 38.38 -1.14
C ALA A 6 -10.04 37.69 -1.30
N ALA A 7 -8.93 38.36 -0.99
CA ALA A 7 -7.59 37.79 -1.06
C ALA A 7 -7.28 36.82 0.08
N LEU A 8 -7.91 37.00 1.26
CA LEU A 8 -7.72 36.11 2.42
C LEU A 8 -8.38 34.73 2.24
N LEU A 9 -9.46 34.64 1.47
CA LEU A 9 -10.16 33.38 1.17
C LEU A 9 -9.40 32.49 0.18
N LEU A 10 -8.50 33.06 -0.61
CA LEU A 10 -7.68 32.32 -1.58
C LEU A 10 -6.45 31.62 -0.95
N TRP A 11 -6.17 31.89 0.33
CA TRP A 11 -5.00 31.35 1.05
C TRP A 11 -5.38 30.23 2.03
N LEU A 12 -6.62 29.74 2.00
CA LEU A 12 -6.99 28.55 2.77
C LEU A 12 -6.28 27.32 2.17
N PRO A 13 -5.43 26.64 2.94
CA PRO A 13 -4.75 25.46 2.44
C PRO A 13 -5.78 24.39 2.09
N LEU A 14 -5.81 24.00 0.84
CA LEU A 14 -6.55 22.83 0.38
C LEU A 14 -5.74 21.61 0.80
N TYR A 15 -6.10 21.00 1.93
CA TYR A 15 -5.52 19.74 2.36
C TYR A 15 -6.07 18.63 1.46
N ALA A 16 -5.31 18.24 0.44
CA ALA A 16 -5.58 17.04 -0.31
C ALA A 16 -4.89 15.88 0.42
N HIS A 17 -5.67 14.99 1.03
CA HIS A 17 -5.16 13.73 1.56
C HIS A 17 -4.95 12.75 0.41
N ALA A 18 -3.69 12.43 0.10
CA ALA A 18 -3.37 11.27 -0.72
C ALA A 18 -3.63 10.01 0.11
N ALA A 19 -4.41 9.08 -0.44
CA ALA A 19 -4.64 7.79 0.21
C ALA A 19 -3.33 6.99 0.31
N LEU A 20 -3.13 6.31 1.44
CA LEU A 20 -2.00 5.41 1.64
C LEU A 20 -2.19 4.16 0.79
N ASN A 21 -1.20 3.81 -0.02
CA ASN A 21 -1.23 2.60 -0.83
C ASN A 21 -0.77 1.41 0.00
N VAL A 22 -1.66 0.46 0.26
CA VAL A 22 -1.38 -0.74 1.04
C VAL A 22 -1.34 -1.95 0.12
N PHE A 23 -0.23 -2.67 0.16
CA PHE A 23 -0.09 -3.97 -0.48
C PHE A 23 -0.27 -5.05 0.58
N ALA A 24 -1.36 -5.79 0.49
CA ALA A 24 -1.65 -6.90 1.38
C ALA A 24 -1.34 -8.22 0.68
N CYS A 25 -0.57 -9.08 1.34
CA CYS A 25 -0.20 -10.37 0.76
C CYS A 25 -1.40 -11.30 0.60
N GLU A 26 -2.31 -11.32 1.58
CA GLU A 26 -3.49 -12.18 1.58
C GLU A 26 -4.78 -11.37 1.79
N PRO A 27 -5.93 -11.92 1.35
CA PRO A 27 -7.20 -11.20 1.40
C PRO A 27 -7.65 -10.77 2.80
N GLU A 28 -7.35 -11.54 3.83
CA GLU A 28 -7.70 -11.21 5.23
C GLU A 28 -7.02 -9.92 5.70
N TRP A 29 -5.76 -9.71 5.33
CA TRP A 29 -5.05 -8.47 5.63
C TRP A 29 -5.58 -7.31 4.82
N ALA A 30 -5.96 -7.57 3.57
CA ALA A 30 -6.62 -6.57 2.74
C ALA A 30 -7.94 -6.10 3.35
N ALA A 31 -8.75 -7.03 3.83
CA ALA A 31 -10.02 -6.73 4.49
C ALA A 31 -9.79 -5.91 5.77
N LEU A 32 -8.84 -6.31 6.58
CA LEU A 32 -8.50 -5.61 7.83
C LEU A 32 -7.99 -4.19 7.54
N ALA A 33 -7.12 -4.03 6.56
CA ALA A 33 -6.60 -2.73 6.19
C ALA A 33 -7.71 -1.78 5.71
N ARG A 34 -8.67 -2.28 4.94
CA ARG A 34 -9.85 -1.49 4.52
C ARG A 34 -10.72 -1.10 5.70
N GLU A 35 -10.94 -2.01 6.63
CA GLU A 35 -11.75 -1.76 7.82
C GLU A 35 -11.13 -0.67 8.71
N ILE A 36 -9.83 -0.75 8.94
CA ILE A 36 -9.11 0.21 9.78
C ILE A 36 -8.92 1.54 9.06
N GLY A 37 -8.52 1.51 7.79
CA GLY A 37 -8.11 2.70 7.05
C GLY A 37 -9.25 3.45 6.37
N GLY A 38 -10.35 2.78 6.07
CA GLY A 38 -11.50 3.39 5.40
C GLY A 38 -11.11 4.12 4.12
N GLY A 39 -11.54 5.36 3.99
CA GLY A 39 -11.25 6.21 2.83
C GLY A 39 -9.80 6.71 2.73
N ASP A 40 -9.00 6.50 3.78
CA ASP A 40 -7.61 6.97 3.83
C ASP A 40 -6.61 5.98 3.23
N VAL A 41 -7.06 4.81 2.80
CA VAL A 41 -6.21 3.78 2.20
C VAL A 41 -6.73 3.31 0.85
N LYS A 42 -5.80 2.94 -0.01
CA LYS A 42 -6.03 2.16 -1.23
C LYS A 42 -5.38 0.80 -1.01
N VAL A 43 -6.17 -0.26 -1.00
CA VAL A 43 -5.67 -1.60 -0.66
C VAL A 43 -5.68 -2.48 -1.90
N TYR A 44 -4.56 -3.11 -2.15
CA TYR A 44 -4.38 -4.15 -3.15
C TYR A 44 -4.11 -5.47 -2.45
N SER A 45 -4.84 -6.52 -2.80
CA SER A 45 -4.59 -7.88 -2.32
C SER A 45 -3.78 -8.64 -3.36
N ALA A 46 -2.61 -9.14 -2.98
CA ALA A 46 -1.73 -9.86 -3.88
C ALA A 46 -2.28 -11.25 -4.25
N THR A 47 -3.05 -11.84 -3.35
CA THR A 47 -3.63 -13.17 -3.52
C THR A 47 -5.13 -13.18 -3.27
N THR A 48 -5.77 -14.25 -3.66
CA THR A 48 -7.18 -14.52 -3.39
C THR A 48 -7.32 -15.74 -2.47
N ALA A 49 -8.51 -15.94 -1.92
CA ALA A 49 -8.82 -17.11 -1.09
C ALA A 49 -8.68 -18.44 -1.85
N MET A 50 -8.65 -18.40 -3.17
CA MET A 50 -8.55 -19.58 -4.04
C MET A 50 -7.11 -19.94 -4.40
N GLN A 51 -6.14 -19.17 -3.96
CA GLN A 51 -4.72 -19.38 -4.23
C GLN A 51 -3.99 -19.89 -2.98
N ASP A 52 -2.95 -20.69 -3.19
CA ASP A 52 -2.03 -21.07 -2.12
C ASP A 52 -1.00 -19.96 -1.93
N PRO A 53 -0.99 -19.27 -0.78
CA PRO A 53 -0.06 -18.16 -0.57
C PRO A 53 1.41 -18.57 -0.45
N HIS A 54 1.72 -19.87 -0.33
CA HIS A 54 3.10 -20.37 -0.42
C HIS A 54 3.63 -20.39 -1.85
N ARG A 55 2.74 -20.44 -2.84
CA ARG A 55 3.06 -20.72 -4.25
C ARG A 55 2.57 -19.63 -5.18
N ILE A 56 3.01 -18.41 -4.92
CA ILE A 56 2.68 -17.26 -5.75
C ILE A 56 3.89 -16.93 -6.62
N GLU A 57 3.62 -16.61 -7.88
CA GLU A 57 4.64 -16.12 -8.80
C GLU A 57 4.86 -14.62 -8.59
N ALA A 58 6.12 -14.21 -8.48
CA ALA A 58 6.51 -12.79 -8.41
C ALA A 58 6.41 -12.16 -9.80
N ARG A 59 5.20 -12.07 -10.33
CA ARG A 59 4.92 -11.56 -11.67
C ARG A 59 5.01 -10.04 -11.76
N PRO A 60 5.21 -9.46 -12.95
CA PRO A 60 5.38 -8.01 -13.13
C PRO A 60 4.27 -7.16 -12.53
N SER A 61 3.01 -7.63 -12.55
CA SER A 61 1.90 -6.89 -11.95
C SER A 61 2.03 -6.74 -10.45
N LEU A 62 2.52 -7.77 -9.75
CA LEU A 62 2.78 -7.70 -8.30
C LEU A 62 3.98 -6.79 -8.00
N ILE A 63 5.03 -6.87 -8.81
CA ILE A 63 6.20 -6.00 -8.68
C ILE A 63 5.78 -4.54 -8.82
N ALA A 64 4.94 -4.22 -9.80
CA ALA A 64 4.43 -2.86 -10.02
C ALA A 64 3.61 -2.35 -8.84
N GLN A 65 2.76 -3.19 -8.26
CA GLN A 65 1.96 -2.82 -7.08
C GLN A 65 2.85 -2.60 -5.85
N THR A 66 3.84 -3.46 -5.65
CA THR A 66 4.79 -3.33 -4.54
C THR A 66 5.62 -2.05 -4.67
N ARG A 67 5.98 -1.68 -5.90
CA ARG A 67 6.73 -0.44 -6.17
C ARG A 67 5.96 0.81 -5.72
N ARG A 68 4.64 0.79 -5.81
CA ARG A 68 3.77 1.90 -5.42
C ARG A 68 3.35 1.86 -3.95
N ALA A 69 3.62 0.79 -3.25
CA ALA A 69 3.14 0.60 -1.88
C ALA A 69 3.84 1.53 -0.91
N ASP A 70 3.06 2.08 0.00
CA ASP A 70 3.54 2.80 1.18
C ASP A 70 3.69 1.86 2.36
N LEU A 71 2.92 0.77 2.36
CA LEU A 71 2.90 -0.25 3.41
C LEU A 71 2.66 -1.62 2.80
N VAL A 72 3.43 -2.60 3.24
CA VAL A 72 3.25 -4.02 2.90
C VAL A 72 2.86 -4.79 4.14
N VAL A 73 1.74 -5.50 4.09
CA VAL A 73 1.20 -6.29 5.21
C VAL A 73 1.05 -7.74 4.78
N CYS A 74 1.76 -8.62 5.46
CA CYS A 74 1.76 -10.06 5.18
C CYS A 74 1.62 -10.86 6.46
N THR A 75 1.31 -12.13 6.34
CA THR A 75 1.20 -13.05 7.49
C THR A 75 2.56 -13.31 8.13
N GLY A 76 3.59 -13.53 7.34
CA GLY A 76 4.90 -13.94 7.84
C GLY A 76 4.94 -15.43 8.16
N ALA A 77 5.81 -15.84 9.08
CA ALA A 77 5.99 -17.24 9.48
C ALA A 77 6.24 -18.18 8.29
N GLU A 78 7.03 -17.70 7.33
CA GLU A 78 7.43 -18.44 6.12
C GLU A 78 6.31 -18.62 5.07
N LEU A 79 5.12 -18.07 5.29
CA LEU A 79 4.01 -18.23 4.34
C LEU A 79 4.34 -17.65 2.96
N GLU A 80 4.98 -16.48 2.91
CA GLU A 80 5.31 -15.78 1.66
C GLU A 80 6.79 -15.91 1.28
N VAL A 81 7.55 -16.78 1.93
CA VAL A 81 9.01 -16.88 1.73
C VAL A 81 9.41 -17.22 0.28
N GLY A 82 8.54 -17.90 -0.44
CA GLY A 82 8.81 -18.31 -1.82
C GLY A 82 8.73 -17.20 -2.85
N TRP A 83 8.14 -16.06 -2.53
CA TRP A 83 7.90 -15.00 -3.52
C TRP A 83 8.10 -13.57 -3.00
N LEU A 84 7.78 -13.29 -1.74
CA LEU A 84 7.84 -11.93 -1.20
C LEU A 84 9.26 -11.33 -1.20
N PRO A 85 10.31 -12.05 -0.78
CA PRO A 85 11.68 -11.48 -0.82
C PRO A 85 12.11 -11.05 -2.20
N LEU A 86 11.79 -11.83 -3.23
CA LEU A 86 12.07 -11.48 -4.62
C LEU A 86 11.27 -10.25 -5.04
N LEU A 87 10.00 -10.22 -4.69
CA LEU A 87 9.09 -9.12 -5.00
C LEU A 87 9.60 -7.80 -4.41
N LEU A 88 9.98 -7.80 -3.14
CA LEU A 88 10.52 -6.62 -2.46
C LEU A 88 11.79 -6.12 -3.14
N ARG A 89 12.70 -7.03 -3.47
CA ARG A 89 13.96 -6.69 -4.14
C ARG A 89 13.71 -6.11 -5.54
N GLU A 90 12.90 -6.78 -6.35
CA GLU A 90 12.60 -6.34 -7.71
C GLU A 90 11.78 -5.04 -7.77
N SER A 91 11.00 -4.75 -6.74
CA SER A 91 10.24 -3.51 -6.67
C SER A 91 11.12 -2.27 -6.59
N GLY A 92 12.31 -2.38 -6.00
CA GLY A 92 13.20 -1.25 -5.75
C GLY A 92 12.61 -0.19 -4.81
N ASN A 93 11.56 -0.53 -4.09
CA ASN A 93 10.87 0.40 -3.19
C ASN A 93 11.55 0.40 -1.82
N ALA A 94 12.31 1.45 -1.52
CA ALA A 94 13.05 1.57 -0.27
C ALA A 94 12.16 1.69 0.98
N GLU A 95 10.92 2.15 0.82
CA GLU A 95 9.99 2.37 1.94
C GLU A 95 9.51 1.07 2.59
N VAL A 96 9.42 0.00 1.80
CA VAL A 96 8.82 -1.27 2.23
C VAL A 96 9.83 -2.39 2.42
N GLN A 97 11.12 -2.08 2.45
CA GLN A 97 12.15 -3.09 2.71
C GLN A 97 12.14 -3.52 4.18
N PRO A 98 12.56 -4.77 4.50
CA PRO A 98 12.65 -5.22 5.90
C PRO A 98 13.44 -4.23 6.76
N GLY A 99 12.89 -3.91 7.94
CA GLY A 99 13.49 -2.94 8.86
C GLY A 99 13.12 -1.48 8.61
N ARG A 100 12.30 -1.22 7.59
CA ARG A 100 11.73 0.11 7.31
C ARG A 100 10.30 0.20 7.86
N PRO A 101 9.77 1.42 8.08
CA PRO A 101 8.43 1.59 8.65
C PRO A 101 7.28 1.04 7.79
N GLY A 102 7.42 1.01 6.49
CA GLY A 102 6.41 0.50 5.56
C GLY A 102 6.65 -0.95 5.22
#